data_55eba26c416f4e29b29f94a45a95b66f
#
_entry.id   55eba26c416f4e29b29f94a45a95b66f
#
_cell.length_a   1.000
_cell.length_b   1.000
_cell.length_c   1.000
_cell.angle_alpha   90.00
_cell.angle_beta   90.00
_cell.angle_gamma   90.00
#
_symmetry.space_group_name_H-M   'P 1'
#
loop_
_entity.id
_entity.type
_entity.pdbx_description
1 polymer ?
#
loop_
_entity_poly.entity_id
_entity_poly.type
_entity_poly.pdbx_seq_one_letter_code
_entity_poly.pdbx_strand_id
1 'polypeptide(L)'
;MKKIGEIKEEFAAASEGQWADLCAGYAEDQRSGVQKIVSQYQKKLENLEKEKLRMEQMMQYEHEYEHLGYLCGIDEVGRGPLAGPVIACAVILPKDHDILYLNDSKKLTAHKREELYDVIMEKAVAVGIGMASPQKIGRAHV
;
A
#
# COMPACT_ATOMS: atom_id res chain seq x y z
N MET A 1 0.15 13.63 -36.24
CA MET A 1 -0.83 13.26 -35.18
C MET A 1 -0.54 11.83 -34.78
N LYS A 2 -0.23 11.56 -33.49
CA LYS A 2 0.08 10.21 -33.02
C LYS A 2 -1.12 9.26 -33.17
N LYS A 3 -0.88 7.99 -33.45
CA LYS A 3 -1.94 6.96 -33.47
C LYS A 3 -2.43 6.67 -32.06
N ILE A 4 -3.67 6.22 -31.90
CA ILE A 4 -4.26 5.93 -30.58
C ILE A 4 -3.43 4.87 -29.83
N GLY A 5 -2.87 3.88 -30.53
CA GLY A 5 -1.99 2.87 -29.96
C GLY A 5 -0.72 3.48 -29.36
N GLU A 6 -0.07 4.40 -30.07
CA GLU A 6 1.12 5.11 -29.60
C GLU A 6 0.83 5.96 -28.36
N ILE A 7 -0.33 6.61 -28.32
CA ILE A 7 -0.78 7.37 -27.14
C ILE A 7 -1.00 6.45 -25.94
N LYS A 8 -1.62 5.28 -26.16
CA LYS A 8 -1.83 4.29 -25.10
C LYS A 8 -0.51 3.79 -24.52
N GLU A 9 0.47 3.53 -25.37
CA GLU A 9 1.83 3.12 -24.96
C GLU A 9 2.55 4.25 -24.20
N GLU A 10 2.40 5.50 -24.64
CA GLU A 10 2.95 6.67 -23.96
C GLU A 10 2.42 6.81 -22.54
N PHE A 11 1.10 6.69 -22.35
CA PHE A 11 0.51 6.67 -21.01
C PHE A 11 0.93 5.47 -20.16
N ALA A 12 1.11 4.31 -20.76
CA ALA A 12 1.51 3.09 -20.07
C ALA A 12 2.98 3.13 -19.61
N ALA A 13 3.84 3.78 -20.38
CA ALA A 13 5.27 3.94 -20.07
C ALA A 13 5.55 5.11 -19.11
N ALA A 14 4.61 6.05 -18.97
CA ALA A 14 4.77 7.22 -18.13
C ALA A 14 4.65 6.88 -16.63
N SER A 15 5.45 7.56 -15.81
CA SER A 15 5.30 7.52 -14.35
C SER A 15 4.04 8.25 -13.88
N GLU A 16 3.59 7.95 -12.67
CA GLU A 16 2.39 8.57 -12.07
C GLU A 16 2.46 10.11 -12.08
N GLY A 17 3.64 10.70 -11.83
CA GLY A 17 3.84 12.15 -11.86
C GLY A 17 3.66 12.78 -13.26
N GLN A 18 3.78 12.00 -14.32
CA GLN A 18 3.63 12.46 -15.70
C GLN A 18 2.20 12.34 -16.25
N TRP A 19 1.33 11.59 -15.57
CA TRP A 19 -0.03 11.37 -16.06
C TRP A 19 -0.86 12.64 -16.14
N ALA A 20 -0.68 13.58 -15.20
CA ALA A 20 -1.40 14.85 -15.19
C ALA A 20 -1.06 15.68 -16.44
N ASP A 21 0.22 15.81 -16.78
CA ASP A 21 0.70 16.55 -17.95
C ASP A 21 0.23 15.88 -19.25
N LEU A 22 0.27 14.56 -19.32
CA LEU A 22 -0.25 13.82 -20.47
C LEU A 22 -1.76 14.02 -20.64
N CYS A 23 -2.54 13.95 -19.56
CA CYS A 23 -3.97 14.21 -19.61
C CYS A 23 -4.27 15.63 -20.11
N ALA A 24 -3.53 16.64 -19.64
CA ALA A 24 -3.65 18.02 -20.10
C ALA A 24 -3.27 18.15 -21.59
N GLY A 25 -2.17 17.51 -22.01
CA GLY A 25 -1.69 17.56 -23.40
C GLY A 25 -2.65 16.95 -24.42
N TYR A 26 -3.50 15.99 -24.00
CA TYR A 26 -4.49 15.35 -24.85
C TYR A 26 -5.94 15.77 -24.58
N ALA A 27 -6.17 16.78 -23.73
CA ALA A 27 -7.52 17.24 -23.36
C ALA A 27 -8.36 17.70 -24.56
N GLU A 28 -7.74 18.38 -25.52
CA GLU A 28 -8.40 18.90 -26.73
C GLU A 28 -8.56 17.88 -27.87
N ASP A 29 -8.05 16.66 -27.72
CA ASP A 29 -8.14 15.62 -28.74
C ASP A 29 -9.54 14.99 -28.74
N GLN A 30 -10.34 15.29 -29.77
CA GLN A 30 -11.75 14.89 -29.88
C GLN A 30 -11.95 13.40 -30.25
N ARG A 31 -10.89 12.64 -30.50
CA ARG A 31 -11.00 11.21 -30.84
C ARG A 31 -11.48 10.41 -29.64
N SER A 32 -12.57 9.68 -29.79
CA SER A 32 -13.21 8.92 -28.71
C SER A 32 -12.26 7.93 -28.02
N GLY A 33 -11.33 7.32 -28.77
CA GLY A 33 -10.31 6.42 -28.24
C GLY A 33 -9.29 7.13 -27.36
N VAL A 34 -8.93 8.38 -27.68
CA VAL A 34 -8.02 9.20 -26.86
C VAL A 34 -8.73 9.66 -25.59
N GLN A 35 -9.98 10.15 -25.73
CA GLN A 35 -10.77 10.58 -24.57
C GLN A 35 -11.01 9.45 -23.55
N LYS A 36 -11.17 8.21 -24.01
CA LYS A 36 -11.23 7.04 -23.10
C LYS A 36 -9.93 6.83 -22.33
N ILE A 37 -8.77 6.97 -22.99
CA ILE A 37 -7.46 6.86 -22.33
C ILE A 37 -7.31 7.97 -21.29
N VAL A 38 -7.55 9.22 -21.67
CA VAL A 38 -7.47 10.38 -20.78
C VAL A 38 -8.37 10.18 -19.55
N SER A 39 -9.64 9.85 -19.76
CA SER A 39 -10.60 9.61 -18.66
C SER A 39 -10.17 8.47 -17.73
N GLN A 40 -9.58 7.40 -18.27
CA GLN A 40 -9.05 6.29 -17.47
C GLN A 40 -7.91 6.75 -16.56
N TYR A 41 -6.98 7.56 -17.07
CA TYR A 41 -5.84 8.03 -16.29
C TYR A 41 -6.20 9.17 -15.33
N GLN A 42 -7.16 10.03 -15.68
CA GLN A 42 -7.75 10.98 -14.73
C GLN A 42 -8.35 10.27 -13.51
N LYS A 43 -9.11 9.17 -13.75
CA LYS A 43 -9.64 8.36 -12.65
C LYS A 43 -8.56 7.68 -11.81
N LYS A 44 -7.45 7.26 -12.42
CA LYS A 44 -6.29 6.74 -11.67
C LYS A 44 -5.67 7.81 -10.79
N LEU A 45 -5.50 9.04 -11.28
CA LEU A 45 -4.99 10.17 -10.51
C LEU A 45 -5.91 10.50 -9.33
N GLU A 46 -7.22 10.59 -9.54
CA GLU A 46 -8.17 10.82 -8.46
C GLU A 46 -8.12 9.73 -7.38
N ASN A 47 -7.99 8.47 -7.79
CA ASN A 47 -7.86 7.35 -6.84
C ASN A 47 -6.55 7.41 -6.06
N LEU A 48 -5.46 7.80 -6.72
CA LEU A 48 -4.15 7.97 -6.08
C LEU A 48 -4.18 9.09 -5.04
N GLU A 49 -4.81 10.22 -5.37
CA GLU A 49 -4.95 11.35 -4.42
C GLU A 49 -5.83 10.97 -3.22
N LYS A 50 -6.94 10.26 -3.45
CA LYS A 50 -7.77 9.74 -2.37
C LYS A 50 -6.99 8.78 -1.46
N GLU A 51 -6.15 7.94 -2.06
CA GLU A 51 -5.33 7.00 -1.29
C GLU A 51 -4.25 7.73 -0.48
N LYS A 52 -3.59 8.74 -1.04
CA LYS A 52 -2.63 9.57 -0.30
C LYS A 52 -3.29 10.25 0.90
N LEU A 53 -4.46 10.84 0.70
CA LEU A 53 -5.23 11.46 1.79
C LEU A 53 -5.63 10.43 2.86
N ARG A 54 -6.05 9.23 2.44
CA ARG A 54 -6.39 8.14 3.37
C ARG A 54 -5.17 7.70 4.20
N MET A 55 -4.00 7.59 3.56
CA MET A 55 -2.75 7.25 4.25
C MET A 55 -2.35 8.33 5.25
N GLU A 56 -2.44 9.60 4.87
CA GLU A 56 -2.16 10.72 5.77
C GLU A 56 -3.07 10.69 7.02
N GLN A 57 -4.36 10.43 6.82
CA GLN A 57 -5.30 10.25 7.95
C GLN A 57 -4.95 9.03 8.82
N MET A 58 -4.48 7.95 8.22
CA MET A 58 -4.08 6.74 8.94
C MET A 58 -2.80 6.95 9.77
N MET A 59 -1.89 7.82 9.29
CA MET A 59 -0.66 8.17 9.98
C MET A 59 -0.84 9.24 11.08
N GLN A 60 -2.07 9.62 11.39
CA GLN A 60 -2.34 10.64 12.41
C GLN A 60 -1.75 10.29 13.80
N TYR A 61 -1.82 9.00 14.18
CA TYR A 61 -1.25 8.53 15.44
C TYR A 61 0.29 8.57 15.41
N GLU A 62 0.89 8.18 14.29
CA GLU A 62 2.32 8.24 14.09
C GLU A 62 2.82 9.68 14.26
N HIS A 63 2.15 10.66 13.67
CA HIS A 63 2.48 12.07 13.80
C HIS A 63 2.28 12.58 15.23
N GLU A 64 1.22 12.18 15.92
CA GLU A 64 0.94 12.59 17.31
C GLU A 64 2.05 12.13 18.27
N TYR A 65 2.57 10.90 18.08
CA TYR A 65 3.57 10.28 18.96
C TYR A 65 4.99 10.33 18.42
N GLU A 66 5.23 11.01 17.30
CA GLU A 66 6.54 11.13 16.65
C GLU A 66 7.65 11.63 17.60
N HIS A 67 7.30 12.50 18.54
CA HIS A 67 8.20 13.05 19.54
C HIS A 67 8.76 12.00 20.51
N LEU A 68 8.15 10.83 20.61
CA LEU A 68 8.61 9.70 21.46
C LEU A 68 9.69 8.85 20.78
N GLY A 69 9.98 9.08 19.48
CA GLY A 69 10.97 8.33 18.73
C GLY A 69 10.36 7.38 17.70
N TYR A 70 10.83 6.13 17.66
CA TYR A 70 10.30 5.12 16.76
C TYR A 70 9.02 4.49 17.30
N LEU A 71 7.99 4.41 16.45
CA LEU A 71 6.77 3.69 16.74
C LEU A 71 6.82 2.29 16.14
N CYS A 72 6.38 1.31 16.92
CA CYS A 72 6.37 -0.09 16.53
C CYS A 72 4.93 -0.59 16.48
N GLY A 73 4.47 -0.99 15.29
CA GLY A 73 3.20 -1.72 15.12
C GLY A 73 3.40 -3.19 15.40
N ILE A 74 2.51 -3.81 16.18
CA ILE A 74 2.55 -5.24 16.51
C ILE A 74 1.19 -5.85 16.23
N ASP A 75 1.17 -7.00 15.54
CA ASP A 75 -0.03 -7.79 15.30
C ASP A 75 0.31 -9.28 15.31
N GLU A 76 -0.73 -10.13 15.49
CA GLU A 76 -0.55 -11.58 15.54
C GLU A 76 -1.51 -12.31 14.60
N VAL A 77 -1.11 -13.51 14.20
CA VAL A 77 -1.90 -14.46 13.43
C VAL A 77 -1.84 -15.84 14.05
N GLY A 78 -2.89 -16.62 13.87
CA GLY A 78 -2.93 -18.02 14.35
C GLY A 78 -3.65 -18.23 15.68
N ARG A 79 -4.33 -17.23 16.23
CA ARG A 79 -5.13 -17.36 17.48
C ARG A 79 -6.43 -18.15 17.30
N GLY A 80 -6.99 -18.22 16.09
CA GLY A 80 -8.23 -18.92 15.82
C GLY A 80 -8.12 -20.46 15.74
N PRO A 81 -7.09 -21.04 15.14
CA PRO A 81 -6.93 -22.49 15.04
C PRO A 81 -6.64 -23.12 16.40
N LEU A 82 -7.34 -24.24 16.71
CA LEU A 82 -7.17 -24.98 17.96
C LEU A 82 -5.78 -25.63 18.11
N ALA A 83 -5.06 -25.88 17.03
CA ALA A 83 -3.80 -26.66 17.02
C ALA A 83 -2.74 -26.08 16.08
N GLY A 84 -2.72 -24.75 15.87
CA GLY A 84 -1.71 -24.06 15.07
C GLY A 84 -0.77 -23.23 15.92
N PRO A 85 0.39 -22.83 15.41
CA PRO A 85 1.26 -21.87 16.07
C PRO A 85 0.62 -20.47 16.03
N VAL A 86 0.94 -19.64 17.02
CA VAL A 86 0.70 -18.19 16.97
C VAL A 86 1.99 -17.52 16.51
N ILE A 87 1.87 -16.67 15.50
CA ILE A 87 2.97 -15.87 14.97
C ILE A 87 2.63 -14.40 15.23
N ALA A 88 3.54 -13.68 15.86
CA ALA A 88 3.47 -12.24 16.04
C ALA A 88 4.55 -11.56 15.21
N CYS A 89 4.21 -10.43 14.63
CA CYS A 89 5.13 -9.58 13.89
C CYS A 89 5.15 -8.19 14.49
N ALA A 90 6.33 -7.62 14.63
CA ALA A 90 6.56 -6.25 15.05
C ALA A 90 7.29 -5.52 13.92
N VAL A 91 6.79 -4.35 13.51
CA VAL A 91 7.33 -3.56 12.41
C VAL A 91 7.53 -2.12 12.84
N ILE A 92 8.69 -1.56 12.51
CA ILE A 92 8.98 -0.14 12.61
C ILE A 92 9.15 0.40 11.20
N LEU A 93 8.27 1.30 10.78
CA LEU A 93 8.39 1.99 9.51
C LEU A 93 9.13 3.33 9.67
N PRO A 94 9.76 3.85 8.60
CA PRO A 94 10.28 5.22 8.61
C PRO A 94 9.15 6.22 8.90
N LYS A 95 9.46 7.34 9.56
CA LYS A 95 8.48 8.36 9.91
C LYS A 95 7.72 8.92 8.69
N ASP A 96 8.43 9.15 7.60
CA ASP A 96 7.89 9.73 6.36
C ASP A 96 7.78 8.66 5.26
N HIS A 97 7.29 7.46 5.59
CA HIS A 97 7.14 6.44 4.57
C HIS A 97 6.01 6.76 3.59
N ASP A 98 6.24 6.42 2.33
CA ASP A 98 5.32 6.61 1.20
C ASP A 98 4.64 5.29 0.76
N ILE A 99 4.50 4.33 1.67
CA ILE A 99 3.92 3.01 1.36
C ILE A 99 2.40 3.16 1.24
N LEU A 100 1.92 3.21 0.01
CA LEU A 100 0.50 3.30 -0.29
C LEU A 100 -0.20 1.93 -0.12
N TYR A 101 -1.52 1.99 0.09
CA TYR A 101 -2.41 0.83 0.19
C TYR A 101 -2.21 -0.04 1.43
N LEU A 102 -1.46 0.41 2.44
CA LEU A 102 -1.45 -0.25 3.74
C LEU A 102 -2.87 -0.31 4.30
N ASN A 103 -3.26 -1.48 4.79
CA ASN A 103 -4.58 -1.69 5.39
C ASN A 103 -4.57 -2.97 6.23
N ASP A 104 -5.66 -3.18 7.00
CA ASP A 104 -5.93 -4.46 7.67
C ASP A 104 -5.80 -5.61 6.64
N SER A 105 -5.04 -6.64 7.00
CA SER A 105 -4.76 -7.79 6.12
C SER A 105 -6.02 -8.49 5.60
N LYS A 106 -7.12 -8.44 6.38
CA LYS A 106 -8.42 -9.00 6.01
C LYS A 106 -9.13 -8.23 4.90
N LYS A 107 -8.76 -6.96 4.70
CA LYS A 107 -9.30 -6.08 3.63
C LYS A 107 -8.46 -6.16 2.34
N LEU A 108 -7.33 -6.84 2.37
CA LEU A 108 -6.41 -6.97 1.24
C LEU A 108 -6.54 -8.33 0.56
N THR A 109 -6.41 -8.35 -0.77
CA THR A 109 -6.26 -9.60 -1.51
C THR A 109 -4.92 -10.26 -1.19
N ALA A 110 -4.80 -11.59 -1.41
CA ALA A 110 -3.53 -12.31 -1.21
C ALA A 110 -2.39 -11.67 -2.02
N HIS A 111 -2.63 -11.40 -3.30
CA HIS A 111 -1.65 -10.74 -4.18
C HIS A 111 -1.20 -9.38 -3.62
N LYS A 112 -2.14 -8.55 -3.15
CA LYS A 112 -1.78 -7.23 -2.60
C LYS A 112 -0.98 -7.34 -1.30
N ARG A 113 -1.25 -8.35 -0.48
CA ARG A 113 -0.44 -8.62 0.72
C ARG A 113 1.00 -9.01 0.38
N GLU A 114 1.20 -9.84 -0.67
CA GLU A 114 2.53 -10.23 -1.14
C GLU A 114 3.30 -9.03 -1.69
N GLU A 115 2.68 -8.20 -2.53
CA GLU A 115 3.30 -6.96 -3.02
C GLU A 115 3.72 -6.03 -1.87
N LEU A 116 2.83 -5.82 -0.89
CA LEU A 116 3.11 -4.96 0.26
C LEU A 116 4.18 -5.56 1.18
N TYR A 117 4.24 -6.88 1.30
CA TYR A 117 5.28 -7.56 2.07
C TYR A 117 6.68 -7.19 1.57
N ASP A 118 6.91 -7.28 0.26
CA ASP A 118 8.21 -6.94 -0.33
C ASP A 118 8.56 -5.46 -0.10
N VAL A 119 7.60 -4.56 -0.31
CA VAL A 119 7.79 -3.12 -0.07
C VAL A 119 8.08 -2.81 1.40
N ILE A 120 7.36 -3.45 2.33
CA ILE A 120 7.57 -3.27 3.77
C ILE A 120 8.95 -3.80 4.17
N MET A 121 9.35 -4.99 3.70
CA MET A 121 10.65 -5.58 4.02
C MET A 121 11.82 -4.74 3.50
N GLU A 122 11.63 -4.07 2.36
CA GLU A 122 12.63 -3.16 1.80
C GLU A 122 12.73 -1.83 2.59
N LYS A 123 11.59 -1.27 3.00
CA LYS A 123 11.52 0.09 3.57
C LYS A 123 11.55 0.12 5.09
N ALA A 124 11.21 -0.96 5.78
CA ALA A 124 11.14 -0.98 7.23
C ALA A 124 12.51 -0.70 7.89
N VAL A 125 12.48 0.10 8.95
CA VAL A 125 13.65 0.33 9.81
C VAL A 125 14.02 -0.96 10.56
N ALA A 126 13.00 -1.70 11.01
CA ALA A 126 13.19 -3.00 11.66
C ALA A 126 11.92 -3.86 11.51
N VAL A 127 12.15 -5.17 11.44
CA VAL A 127 11.08 -6.19 11.45
C VAL A 127 11.51 -7.28 12.43
N GLY A 128 10.61 -7.65 13.34
CA GLY A 128 10.79 -8.76 14.27
C GLY A 128 9.63 -9.76 14.14
N ILE A 129 9.94 -11.05 14.01
CA ILE A 129 8.94 -12.12 13.93
C ILE A 129 9.18 -13.11 15.05
N GLY A 130 8.14 -13.37 15.84
CA GLY A 130 8.15 -14.37 16.91
C GLY A 130 7.09 -15.44 16.65
N MET A 131 7.40 -16.69 17.03
CA MET A 131 6.47 -17.82 16.90
C MET A 131 6.36 -18.57 18.23
N ALA A 132 5.13 -18.87 18.64
CA ALA A 132 4.85 -19.75 19.76
C ALA A 132 4.09 -21.00 19.27
N SER A 133 4.59 -22.18 19.63
CA SER A 133 3.92 -23.44 19.32
C SER A 133 2.66 -23.65 20.19
N PRO A 134 1.71 -24.50 19.78
CA PRO A 134 0.52 -24.82 20.58
C PRO A 134 0.84 -25.31 21.98
N GLN A 135 1.93 -26.09 22.14
CA GLN A 135 2.39 -26.60 23.42
C GLN A 135 2.87 -25.50 24.38
N LYS A 136 3.44 -24.42 23.81
CA LYS A 136 3.90 -23.26 24.58
C LYS A 136 2.72 -22.42 25.05
N ILE A 137 1.71 -22.25 24.20
CA ILE A 137 0.49 -21.50 24.49
C ILE A 137 -0.34 -22.20 25.57
N GLY A 138 -0.51 -23.53 25.50
CA GLY A 138 -1.24 -24.32 26.50
C GLY A 138 -0.63 -24.28 27.91
N ARG A 139 0.68 -23.97 28.04
CA ARG A 139 1.33 -23.80 29.35
C ARG A 139 1.16 -22.43 29.99
N ALA A 140 0.72 -21.45 29.24
CA ALA A 140 0.53 -20.08 29.74
C ALA A 140 -0.80 -19.89 30.52
N HIS A 141 -1.65 -20.92 30.55
CA HIS A 141 -2.96 -20.91 31.21
C HIS A 141 -3.05 -21.84 32.43
N VAL A 142 -1.90 -22.27 32.96
CA VAL A 142 -1.84 -23.11 34.19
C VAL A 142 -1.31 -22.29 35.35
#